data_edfcad794634f364b4703588e9a60931
#
_entry.id   edfcad794634f364b4703588e9a60931
#
_cell.length_a   1.000
_cell.length_b   1.000
_cell.length_c   1.000
_cell.angle_alpha   90.00
_cell.angle_beta   90.00
_cell.angle_gamma   90.00
#
_symmetry.space_group_name_H-M   'P 1'
#
loop_
_entity.id
_entity.type
_entity.pdbx_description
1 polymer ?
#
loop_
_entity_poly.entity_id
_entity_poly.type
_entity_poly.pdbx_seq_one_letter_code
_entity_poly.pdbx_strand_id
1 'polypeptide(L)'
;MYAGYMKNNFLSAFGAFICISILGYFNSYQEENLWLIAPFGASMVLAMAVHESPLAHPKNILFGHIFSALSGVLIYSLLGLSYISIGLGVGLAIFVMMVTKTVHPPAGANPIIAIMGAKGIGFVLMPVATGASFIVLFAIIYNKLLKRKYFTFKDWSRLPYSK
;
A
#
# COMPACT_ATOMS: atom_id res chain seq x y z
N MET A 1 27.77 7.84 -16.21
CA MET A 1 26.92 6.73 -15.70
C MET A 1 26.53 6.92 -14.22
N TYR A 2 27.47 7.18 -13.31
CA TYR A 2 27.23 7.32 -11.86
C TYR A 2 26.33 8.52 -11.49
N ALA A 3 26.52 9.68 -12.11
CA ALA A 3 25.73 10.89 -11.84
C ALA A 3 24.23 10.72 -12.20
N GLY A 4 23.92 10.02 -13.29
CA GLY A 4 22.54 9.71 -13.66
C GLY A 4 21.84 8.75 -12.70
N TYR A 5 22.57 7.77 -12.19
CA TYR A 5 22.09 6.83 -11.17
C TYR A 5 21.75 7.56 -9.86
N MET A 6 22.67 8.38 -9.36
CA MET A 6 22.47 9.18 -8.15
C MET A 6 21.28 10.15 -8.27
N LYS A 7 21.11 10.80 -9.44
CA LYS A 7 19.97 11.66 -9.70
C LYS A 7 18.64 10.89 -9.62
N ASN A 8 18.57 9.69 -10.19
CA ASN A 8 17.36 8.86 -10.16
C ASN A 8 17.03 8.40 -8.73
N ASN A 9 18.02 8.03 -7.94
CA ASN A 9 17.84 7.64 -6.55
C ASN A 9 17.33 8.83 -5.70
N PHE A 10 17.92 10.01 -5.88
CA PHE A 10 17.46 11.23 -5.22
C PHE A 10 16.00 11.56 -5.58
N LEU A 11 15.64 11.50 -6.86
CA LEU A 11 14.27 11.74 -7.31
C LEU A 11 13.28 10.70 -6.74
N SER A 12 13.69 9.44 -6.59
CA SER A 12 12.86 8.41 -5.94
C SER A 12 12.60 8.74 -4.46
N ALA A 13 13.67 9.07 -3.73
CA ALA A 13 13.58 9.45 -2.32
C ALA A 13 12.74 10.73 -2.13
N PHE A 14 12.93 11.72 -3.01
CA PHE A 14 12.19 12.97 -2.97
C PHE A 14 10.70 12.78 -3.27
N GLY A 15 10.33 11.90 -4.21
CA GLY A 15 8.93 11.53 -4.45
C GLY A 15 8.28 10.86 -3.25
N ALA A 16 9.00 9.94 -2.59
CA ALA A 16 8.51 9.32 -1.36
C ALA A 16 8.34 10.36 -0.24
N PHE A 17 9.31 11.26 -0.07
CA PHE A 17 9.23 12.36 0.89
C PHE A 17 7.97 13.22 0.67
N ILE A 18 7.72 13.69 -0.55
CA ILE A 18 6.55 14.52 -0.85
C ILE A 18 5.25 13.76 -0.53
N CYS A 19 5.10 12.53 -1.03
CA CYS A 19 3.86 11.76 -0.85
C CYS A 19 3.56 11.51 0.63
N ILE A 20 4.54 11.04 1.39
CA ILE A 20 4.37 10.74 2.81
C ILE A 20 4.18 12.02 3.63
N SER A 21 4.85 13.13 3.27
CA SER A 21 4.64 14.43 3.93
C SER A 21 3.21 14.95 3.74
N ILE A 22 2.61 14.78 2.55
CA ILE A 22 1.22 15.17 2.31
C ILE A 22 0.27 14.32 3.16
N LEU A 23 0.45 12.99 3.18
CA LEU A 23 -0.36 12.11 4.04
C LEU A 23 -0.18 12.43 5.52
N GLY A 24 1.05 12.71 5.95
CA GLY A 24 1.37 13.14 7.32
C GLY A 24 0.73 14.48 7.68
N TYR A 25 0.72 15.43 6.73
CA TYR A 25 0.05 16.71 6.91
C TYR A 25 -1.45 16.53 7.17
N PHE A 26 -2.14 15.75 6.34
CA PHE A 26 -3.56 15.45 6.59
C PHE A 26 -3.78 14.71 7.91
N ASN A 27 -2.85 13.83 8.29
CA ASN A 27 -2.92 13.12 9.56
C ASN A 27 -2.82 14.05 10.79
N SER A 28 -2.10 15.19 10.67
CA SER A 28 -1.92 16.14 11.78
C SER A 28 -3.16 16.95 12.11
N TYR A 29 -4.16 16.99 11.24
CA TYR A 29 -5.40 17.75 11.43
C TYR A 29 -6.58 16.92 11.93
N GLN A 30 -6.43 15.61 12.06
CA GLN A 30 -7.53 14.72 12.46
C GLN A 30 -7.10 13.80 13.60
N GLU A 31 -7.69 13.98 14.77
CA GLU A 31 -7.41 13.17 15.95
C GLU A 31 -7.93 11.72 15.80
N GLU A 32 -9.03 11.51 15.06
CA GLU A 32 -9.72 10.21 14.97
C GLU A 32 -9.44 9.41 13.71
N ASN A 33 -9.10 10.05 12.60
CA ASN A 33 -8.92 9.39 11.30
C ASN A 33 -7.49 9.48 10.82
N LEU A 34 -6.75 8.41 10.98
CA LEU A 34 -5.37 8.31 10.52
C LEU A 34 -5.33 8.29 8.98
N TRP A 35 -4.65 9.26 8.37
CA TRP A 35 -4.35 9.26 6.94
C TRP A 35 -3.09 8.45 6.62
N LEU A 36 -2.22 8.28 7.60
CA LEU A 36 -0.91 7.67 7.45
C LEU A 36 -0.81 6.40 8.30
N ILE A 37 -0.44 5.30 7.68
CA ILE A 37 -0.09 4.04 8.32
C ILE A 37 1.30 3.57 7.88
N ALA A 38 2.02 2.87 8.74
CA ALA A 38 3.39 2.42 8.47
C ALA A 38 3.56 1.64 7.14
N PRO A 39 2.62 0.76 6.73
CA PRO A 39 2.69 0.07 5.43
C PRO A 39 2.83 0.99 4.21
N PHE A 40 2.34 2.23 4.29
CA PHE A 40 2.45 3.18 3.19
C PHE A 40 3.88 3.62 2.89
N GLY A 41 4.73 3.70 3.92
CA GLY A 41 6.16 3.92 3.72
C GLY A 41 6.81 2.83 2.87
N ALA A 42 6.49 1.55 3.16
CA ALA A 42 6.98 0.42 2.36
C ALA A 42 6.37 0.41 0.94
N SER A 43 5.10 0.82 0.77
CA SER A 43 4.48 0.99 -0.55
C SER A 43 5.20 2.05 -1.38
N MET A 44 5.68 3.13 -0.76
CA MET A 44 6.47 4.16 -1.47
C MET A 44 7.83 3.65 -1.91
N VAL A 45 8.47 2.73 -1.17
CA VAL A 45 9.70 2.06 -1.63
C VAL A 45 9.43 1.33 -2.95
N LEU A 46 8.35 0.54 -3.03
CA LEU A 46 7.98 -0.16 -4.26
C LEU A 46 7.64 0.82 -5.39
N ALA A 47 6.79 1.80 -5.12
CA ALA A 47 6.28 2.72 -6.14
C ALA A 47 7.36 3.68 -6.70
N MET A 48 8.40 3.99 -5.92
CA MET A 48 9.43 4.96 -6.31
C MET A 48 10.77 4.31 -6.65
N ALA A 49 11.25 3.35 -5.85
CA ALA A 49 12.58 2.78 -6.02
C ALA A 49 12.60 1.56 -6.96
N VAL A 50 11.53 0.75 -6.96
CA VAL A 50 11.39 -0.45 -7.81
C VAL A 50 10.09 -0.42 -8.61
N HIS A 51 9.78 0.73 -9.17
CA HIS A 51 8.53 1.07 -9.81
C HIS A 51 8.13 0.18 -11.01
N GLU A 52 9.08 -0.53 -11.62
CA GLU A 52 8.81 -1.52 -12.70
C GLU A 52 8.42 -2.90 -12.14
N SER A 53 8.51 -3.12 -10.83
CA SER A 53 8.14 -4.38 -10.21
C SER A 53 6.64 -4.64 -10.37
N PRO A 54 6.22 -5.87 -10.71
CA PRO A 54 4.81 -6.26 -10.67
C PRO A 54 4.15 -5.97 -9.31
N LEU A 55 4.91 -6.06 -8.21
CA LEU A 55 4.44 -5.78 -6.85
C LEU A 55 4.12 -4.30 -6.61
N ALA A 56 4.65 -3.39 -7.44
CA ALA A 56 4.39 -1.95 -7.44
C ALA A 56 3.19 -1.58 -8.33
N HIS A 57 2.51 -2.55 -8.96
CA HIS A 57 1.39 -2.28 -9.85
C HIS A 57 0.23 -1.60 -9.07
N PRO A 58 -0.39 -0.52 -9.61
CA PRO A 58 -1.48 0.22 -8.96
C PRO A 58 -2.60 -0.66 -8.42
N LYS A 59 -3.02 -1.68 -9.19
CA LYS A 59 -4.02 -2.67 -8.75
C LYS A 59 -3.58 -3.42 -7.49
N ASN A 60 -2.31 -3.82 -7.43
CA ASN A 60 -1.79 -4.57 -6.29
C ASN A 60 -1.69 -3.69 -5.05
N ILE A 61 -1.23 -2.44 -5.20
CA ILE A 61 -1.20 -1.47 -4.11
C ILE A 61 -2.61 -1.29 -3.55
N LEU A 62 -3.57 -0.89 -4.39
CA LEU A 62 -4.92 -0.56 -3.93
C LEU A 62 -5.63 -1.76 -3.32
N PHE A 63 -5.81 -2.82 -4.10
CA PHE A 63 -6.59 -3.98 -3.65
C PHE A 63 -5.83 -4.86 -2.66
N GLY A 64 -4.50 -4.92 -2.74
CA GLY A 64 -3.69 -5.59 -1.73
C GLY A 64 -3.92 -4.99 -0.35
N HIS A 65 -3.86 -3.66 -0.22
CA HIS A 65 -4.15 -2.98 1.05
C HIS A 65 -5.58 -3.21 1.52
N ILE A 66 -6.58 -3.07 0.64
CA ILE A 66 -8.00 -3.23 0.99
C ILE A 66 -8.28 -4.66 1.47
N PHE A 67 -7.92 -5.68 0.70
CA PHE A 67 -8.20 -7.07 1.05
C PHE A 67 -7.45 -7.52 2.29
N SER A 68 -6.23 -7.04 2.45
CA SER A 68 -5.43 -7.33 3.64
C SER A 68 -6.04 -6.71 4.90
N ALA A 69 -6.48 -5.45 4.84
CA ALA A 69 -7.15 -4.80 5.96
C ALA A 69 -8.49 -5.48 6.30
N LEU A 70 -9.28 -5.85 5.28
CA LEU A 70 -10.52 -6.61 5.46
C LEU A 70 -10.27 -7.94 6.17
N SER A 71 -9.20 -8.66 5.79
CA SER A 71 -8.81 -9.91 6.44
C SER A 71 -8.51 -9.70 7.93
N GLY A 72 -7.79 -8.64 8.27
CA GLY A 72 -7.49 -8.31 9.67
C GLY A 72 -8.73 -7.94 10.47
N VAL A 73 -9.59 -7.08 9.94
CA VAL A 73 -10.86 -6.68 10.58
C VAL A 73 -11.78 -7.88 10.78
N LEU A 74 -11.90 -8.76 9.77
CA LEU A 74 -12.71 -9.98 9.86
C LEU A 74 -12.21 -10.90 10.98
N ILE A 75 -10.91 -11.20 11.01
CA ILE A 75 -10.35 -12.09 12.03
C ILE A 75 -10.48 -11.46 13.43
N TYR A 76 -10.24 -10.16 13.57
CA TYR A 76 -10.45 -9.48 14.83
C TYR A 76 -11.90 -9.56 15.31
N SER A 77 -12.88 -9.36 14.43
CA SER A 77 -14.30 -9.42 14.79
C SER A 77 -14.75 -10.82 15.24
N LEU A 78 -14.11 -11.87 14.75
CA LEU A 78 -14.45 -13.26 15.09
C LEU A 78 -13.70 -13.78 16.32
N LEU A 79 -12.43 -13.41 16.49
CA LEU A 79 -11.53 -14.05 17.46
C LEU A 79 -10.92 -13.07 18.48
N GLY A 80 -11.14 -11.75 18.31
CA GLY A 80 -10.51 -10.74 19.15
C GLY A 80 -8.99 -10.67 18.98
N LEU A 81 -8.32 -10.09 19.99
CA LEU A 81 -6.86 -9.91 19.99
C LEU A 81 -6.18 -11.14 20.62
N SER A 82 -5.37 -11.83 19.85
CA SER A 82 -4.46 -12.88 20.30
C SER A 82 -3.32 -13.09 19.29
N TYR A 83 -2.25 -13.79 19.68
CA TYR A 83 -1.17 -14.14 18.76
C TYR A 83 -1.65 -15.05 17.63
N ILE A 84 -2.65 -15.90 17.88
CA ILE A 84 -3.26 -16.77 16.88
C ILE A 84 -4.06 -15.94 15.87
N SER A 85 -4.89 -15.00 16.32
CA SER A 85 -5.66 -14.12 15.42
C SER A 85 -4.76 -13.27 14.55
N ILE A 86 -3.64 -12.76 15.07
CA ILE A 86 -2.66 -12.03 14.27
C ILE A 86 -2.10 -12.92 13.15
N GLY A 87 -1.66 -14.14 13.48
CA GLY A 87 -1.14 -15.09 12.50
C GLY A 87 -2.19 -15.47 11.44
N LEU A 88 -3.43 -15.76 11.88
CA LEU A 88 -4.54 -16.07 10.97
C LEU A 88 -4.90 -14.88 10.07
N GLY A 89 -4.92 -13.67 10.61
CA GLY A 89 -5.19 -12.46 9.84
C GLY A 89 -4.17 -12.23 8.72
N VAL A 90 -2.89 -12.39 9.03
CA VAL A 90 -1.81 -12.28 8.03
C VAL A 90 -1.89 -13.42 7.00
N GLY A 91 -2.09 -14.67 7.46
CA GLY A 91 -2.22 -15.83 6.58
C GLY A 91 -3.39 -15.69 5.61
N LEU A 92 -4.57 -15.26 6.11
CA LEU A 92 -5.75 -15.01 5.29
C LEU A 92 -5.50 -13.88 4.27
N ALA A 93 -4.85 -12.79 4.69
CA ALA A 93 -4.51 -11.69 3.80
C ALA A 93 -3.60 -12.13 2.65
N ILE A 94 -2.56 -12.92 2.93
CA ILE A 94 -1.66 -13.47 1.91
C ILE A 94 -2.45 -14.37 0.96
N PHE A 95 -3.27 -15.27 1.49
CA PHE A 95 -4.10 -16.18 0.68
C PHE A 95 -5.02 -15.39 -0.28
N VAL A 96 -5.75 -14.40 0.25
CA VAL A 96 -6.65 -13.57 -0.56
C VAL A 96 -5.90 -12.79 -1.62
N MET A 97 -4.78 -12.17 -1.27
CA MET A 97 -3.94 -11.45 -2.24
C MET A 97 -3.41 -12.37 -3.36
N MET A 98 -3.06 -13.61 -3.05
CA MET A 98 -2.60 -14.59 -4.05
C MET A 98 -3.72 -15.00 -4.98
N VAL A 99 -4.90 -15.34 -4.46
CA VAL A 99 -6.08 -15.76 -5.25
C VAL A 99 -6.57 -14.63 -6.15
N THR A 100 -6.61 -13.40 -5.63
CA THR A 100 -7.05 -12.21 -6.39
C THR A 100 -5.97 -11.64 -7.30
N LYS A 101 -4.75 -12.18 -7.25
CA LYS A 101 -3.58 -11.68 -8.00
C LYS A 101 -3.31 -10.20 -7.71
N THR A 102 -3.36 -9.84 -6.43
CA THR A 102 -3.12 -8.47 -5.92
C THR A 102 -1.99 -8.44 -4.89
N VAL A 103 -1.01 -9.32 -5.02
CA VAL A 103 0.09 -9.43 -4.07
C VAL A 103 0.86 -8.12 -3.98
N HIS A 104 0.82 -7.52 -2.78
CA HIS A 104 1.53 -6.29 -2.42
C HIS A 104 2.14 -6.47 -1.02
N PRO A 105 3.44 -6.76 -0.90
CA PRO A 105 4.07 -7.10 0.37
C PRO A 105 3.83 -6.12 1.51
N PRO A 106 3.87 -4.78 1.28
CA PRO A 106 3.58 -3.82 2.35
C PRO A 106 2.20 -4.01 3.00
N ALA A 107 1.22 -4.44 2.23
CA ALA A 107 -0.14 -4.68 2.72
C ALA A 107 -0.21 -5.79 3.77
N GLY A 108 0.75 -6.71 3.81
CA GLY A 108 0.81 -7.78 4.82
C GLY A 108 0.85 -7.29 6.27
N ALA A 109 1.19 -6.02 6.50
CA ALA A 109 1.16 -5.42 7.83
C ALA A 109 -0.23 -4.92 8.27
N ASN A 110 -1.17 -4.74 7.36
CA ASN A 110 -2.51 -4.21 7.69
C ASN A 110 -3.29 -5.09 8.68
N PRO A 111 -3.28 -6.43 8.57
CA PRO A 111 -3.99 -7.27 9.55
C PRO A 111 -3.44 -7.13 10.96
N ILE A 112 -2.12 -6.94 11.08
CA ILE A 112 -1.45 -6.72 12.37
C ILE A 112 -1.97 -5.42 12.99
N ILE A 113 -2.01 -4.33 12.21
CA ILE A 113 -2.52 -3.03 12.67
C ILE A 113 -4.01 -3.13 13.03
N ALA A 114 -4.81 -3.81 12.19
CA ALA A 114 -6.24 -3.95 12.42
C ALA A 114 -6.55 -4.70 13.71
N ILE A 115 -5.86 -5.83 13.95
CA ILE A 115 -6.10 -6.69 15.11
C ILE A 115 -5.55 -6.05 16.38
N MET A 116 -4.30 -5.57 16.37
CA MET A 116 -3.69 -4.95 17.55
C MET A 116 -4.36 -3.63 17.94
N GLY A 117 -4.87 -2.89 16.96
CA GLY A 117 -5.59 -1.64 17.17
C GLY A 117 -7.10 -1.79 17.34
N ALA A 118 -7.63 -3.02 17.45
CA ALA A 118 -9.07 -3.30 17.57
C ALA A 118 -9.91 -2.55 16.53
N LYS A 119 -9.45 -2.52 15.27
CA LYS A 119 -10.04 -1.70 14.20
C LYS A 119 -11.28 -2.35 13.61
N GLY A 120 -12.31 -1.53 13.38
CA GLY A 120 -13.50 -1.91 12.62
C GLY A 120 -13.40 -1.59 11.14
N ILE A 121 -14.52 -1.74 10.42
CA ILE A 121 -14.61 -1.54 8.97
C ILE A 121 -14.20 -0.12 8.52
N GLY A 122 -14.36 0.88 9.38
CA GLY A 122 -13.91 2.25 9.13
C GLY A 122 -12.43 2.34 8.78
N PHE A 123 -11.58 1.52 9.39
CA PHE A 123 -10.16 1.44 9.11
C PHE A 123 -9.88 1.05 7.64
N VAL A 124 -10.68 0.16 7.08
CA VAL A 124 -10.55 -0.27 5.68
C VAL A 124 -10.83 0.88 4.72
N LEU A 125 -11.83 1.71 5.04
CA LEU A 125 -12.17 2.88 4.24
C LEU A 125 -11.14 3.99 4.44
N MET A 126 -10.85 4.30 5.70
CA MET A 126 -9.90 5.33 6.09
C MET A 126 -9.08 4.84 7.30
N PRO A 127 -7.76 4.74 7.19
CA PRO A 127 -6.88 5.31 6.16
C PRO A 127 -6.62 4.40 4.93
N VAL A 128 -7.01 3.11 4.96
CA VAL A 128 -6.44 2.13 4.04
C VAL A 128 -6.81 2.40 2.58
N ALA A 129 -8.11 2.43 2.23
CA ALA A 129 -8.52 2.62 0.84
C ALA A 129 -8.19 4.04 0.33
N THR A 130 -8.45 5.07 1.15
CA THR A 130 -8.17 6.46 0.77
C THR A 130 -6.68 6.73 0.61
N GLY A 131 -5.85 6.29 1.56
CA GLY A 131 -4.40 6.47 1.50
C GLY A 131 -3.75 5.67 0.37
N ALA A 132 -4.16 4.40 0.16
CA ALA A 132 -3.68 3.59 -0.96
C ALA A 132 -4.07 4.20 -2.32
N SER A 133 -5.29 4.75 -2.44
CA SER A 133 -5.73 5.47 -3.65
C SER A 133 -4.88 6.71 -3.91
N PHE A 134 -4.58 7.49 -2.86
CA PHE A 134 -3.70 8.65 -2.95
C PHE A 134 -2.29 8.26 -3.40
N ILE A 135 -1.71 7.22 -2.80
CA ILE A 135 -0.37 6.70 -3.19
C ILE A 135 -0.36 6.29 -4.66
N VAL A 136 -1.38 5.54 -5.12
CA VAL A 136 -1.48 5.11 -6.52
C VAL A 136 -1.54 6.31 -7.46
N LEU A 137 -2.41 7.28 -7.19
CA LEU A 137 -2.54 8.49 -8.00
C LEU A 137 -1.23 9.28 -8.04
N PHE A 138 -0.62 9.51 -6.89
CA PHE A 138 0.66 10.19 -6.78
C PHE A 138 1.75 9.46 -7.57
N ALA A 139 1.86 8.13 -7.41
CA ALA A 139 2.87 7.33 -8.10
C ALA A 139 2.73 7.40 -9.62
N ILE A 140 1.49 7.31 -10.14
CA ILE A 140 1.23 7.44 -11.59
C ILE A 140 1.67 8.81 -12.09
N ILE A 141 1.26 9.90 -11.42
CA ILE A 141 1.59 11.26 -11.82
C ILE A 141 3.08 11.51 -11.73
N TYR A 142 3.69 11.19 -10.60
CA TYR A 142 5.11 11.46 -10.35
C TYR A 142 6.03 10.71 -11.30
N ASN A 143 5.83 9.41 -11.51
CA ASN A 143 6.63 8.63 -12.43
C ASN A 143 6.42 9.07 -13.89
N LYS A 144 5.20 9.50 -14.27
CA LYS A 144 4.92 10.08 -15.59
C LYS A 144 5.68 11.39 -15.81
N LEU A 145 5.72 12.28 -14.81
CA LEU A 145 6.47 13.55 -14.89
C LEU A 145 7.98 13.29 -15.06
N LEU A 146 8.50 12.25 -14.43
CA LEU A 146 9.89 11.82 -14.56
C LEU A 146 10.17 11.01 -15.83
N LYS A 147 9.16 10.78 -16.68
CA LYS A 147 9.24 9.94 -17.90
C LYS A 147 9.73 8.52 -17.59
N ARG A 148 9.40 7.99 -16.41
CA ARG A 148 9.73 6.63 -16.00
C ARG A 148 8.70 5.64 -16.53
N LYS A 149 9.15 4.42 -16.79
CA LYS A 149 8.24 3.32 -17.14
C LYS A 149 7.52 2.86 -15.88
N TYR A 150 6.28 3.29 -15.72
CA TYR A 150 5.41 2.88 -14.65
C TYR A 150 4.03 2.52 -15.22
N PHE A 151 3.29 1.71 -14.49
CA PHE A 151 1.95 1.30 -14.88
C PHE A 151 1.00 2.48 -14.96
N THR A 152 0.04 2.39 -15.88
CA THR A 152 -1.00 3.40 -16.09
C THR A 152 -2.38 2.79 -15.90
N PHE A 153 -3.44 3.62 -15.95
CA PHE A 153 -4.81 3.10 -15.93
C PHE A 153 -5.14 2.17 -17.12
N LYS A 154 -4.43 2.29 -18.23
CA LYS A 154 -4.58 1.38 -19.39
C LYS A 154 -4.02 -0.01 -19.10
N ASP A 155 -3.09 -0.12 -18.17
CA ASP A 155 -2.46 -1.39 -17.76
C ASP A 155 -3.24 -2.09 -16.64
N TRP A 156 -4.32 -1.45 -16.14
CA TRP A 156 -5.10 -1.93 -14.99
C TRP A 156 -5.62 -3.36 -15.16
N SER A 157 -6.04 -3.75 -16.37
CA SER A 157 -6.54 -5.09 -16.67
C SER A 157 -5.43 -6.10 -16.90
N ARG A 158 -4.19 -5.66 -17.13
CA ARG A 158 -3.06 -6.56 -17.33
C ARG A 158 -2.64 -7.15 -15.99
N LEU A 159 -2.80 -8.46 -15.86
CA LEU A 159 -2.35 -9.16 -14.68
C LEU A 159 -0.82 -9.18 -14.66
N PRO A 160 -0.16 -8.71 -13.58
CA PRO A 160 1.30 -8.65 -13.50
C PRO A 160 1.99 -10.04 -13.54
N TYR A 161 1.21 -11.12 -13.51
CA TYR A 161 1.67 -12.51 -13.49
C TYR A 161 1.16 -13.34 -14.68
N SER A 162 0.60 -12.73 -15.72
CA SER A 162 0.25 -13.46 -16.95
C SER A 162 1.52 -13.69 -17.76
N LYS A 163 2.17 -14.82 -17.58
CA LYS A 163 2.94 -15.51 -18.60
C LYS A 163 2.11 -16.66 -19.09
#